data_397e125100c6595ad07f0e30f4ec5640
#
_entry.id   397e125100c6595ad07f0e30f4ec5640
#
_cell.length_a   1.000
_cell.length_b   1.000
_cell.length_c   1.000
_cell.angle_alpha   90.00
_cell.angle_beta   90.00
_cell.angle_gamma   90.00
#
_symmetry.space_group_name_H-M   'P 1'
#
loop_
_entity.id
_entity.type
_entity.pdbx_description
1 polymer ?
#
loop_
_entity_poly.entity_id
_entity_poly.type
_entity_poly.pdbx_seq_one_letter_code
_entity_poly.pdbx_strand_id
1 'polypeptide(L)'
;MTVKGLAGKKIGVAADRRADEIARLIRNMDGRSAGFPIQGSHQYNQETARRDVLHFLKKRFGYVLLTTGIGARTLEDAAAGIGHRRSFIKKLSDETLLIRGQKTADWLKEQNLAYEWMAEDGTMAKLLSYMEKDTGKSGKSVYLQAYNLDDAALKDSLEEMGYDVYLSKPYSFLPPDPVILGRLRSEITKENLDAVVFTSKTQVKQLFSKEQQPVIDAFNRSVLATAVGKVTAAALEEQGISYVLQPEKAKMGAMIVALERYYREGAHTAAHF
;
A
#
# COMPACT_ATOMS: atom_id res chain seq x y z
N MET A 1 40.58 -15.78 -0.06
CA MET A 1 39.48 -14.83 0.29
C MET A 1 38.26 -15.29 -0.52
N THR A 2 37.19 -15.66 0.14
CA THR A 2 35.94 -16.04 -0.54
C THR A 2 35.33 -14.76 -1.13
N VAL A 3 35.16 -14.73 -2.46
CA VAL A 3 34.50 -13.61 -3.13
C VAL A 3 33.06 -13.58 -2.66
N LYS A 4 32.60 -12.47 -2.11
CA LYS A 4 31.22 -12.31 -1.69
C LYS A 4 30.31 -12.16 -2.93
N GLY A 5 29.12 -12.75 -2.89
CA GLY A 5 28.29 -12.93 -4.07
C GLY A 5 27.79 -11.66 -4.77
N LEU A 6 27.82 -10.49 -4.07
CA LEU A 6 27.42 -9.22 -4.70
C LEU A 6 28.61 -8.39 -5.23
N ALA A 7 29.82 -8.96 -5.25
CA ALA A 7 31.00 -8.25 -5.81
C ALA A 7 30.75 -7.84 -7.27
N GLY A 8 30.93 -6.54 -7.55
CA GLY A 8 30.69 -5.97 -8.89
C GLY A 8 29.20 -5.73 -9.25
N LYS A 9 28.25 -6.17 -8.44
CA LYS A 9 26.82 -6.03 -8.69
C LYS A 9 26.29 -4.66 -8.28
N LYS A 10 25.40 -4.08 -9.11
CA LYS A 10 24.69 -2.82 -8.86
C LYS A 10 23.21 -3.11 -8.61
N ILE A 11 22.75 -2.85 -7.40
CA ILE A 11 21.41 -3.19 -6.92
C ILE A 11 20.57 -1.92 -6.76
N GLY A 12 19.43 -1.86 -7.47
CA GLY A 12 18.42 -0.82 -7.27
C GLY A 12 17.60 -1.08 -6.00
N VAL A 13 17.43 -0.08 -5.15
CA VAL A 13 16.67 -0.16 -3.90
C VAL A 13 15.41 0.68 -4.06
N ALA A 14 14.25 0.05 -4.27
CA ALA A 14 12.96 0.72 -4.47
C ALA A 14 12.32 1.21 -3.14
N ALA A 15 12.94 0.89 -2.00
CA ALA A 15 12.43 1.22 -0.69
C ALA A 15 12.70 2.69 -0.29
N ASP A 16 11.74 3.27 0.42
CA ASP A 16 11.89 4.57 1.10
C ASP A 16 12.34 4.35 2.54
N ARG A 17 11.59 3.53 3.28
CA ARG A 17 11.93 3.21 4.67
C ARG A 17 13.04 2.18 4.73
N ARG A 18 13.99 2.41 5.64
CA ARG A 18 15.14 1.52 5.88
C ARG A 18 16.01 1.31 4.64
N ALA A 19 15.95 2.20 3.64
CA ALA A 19 16.78 2.14 2.44
C ALA A 19 18.28 2.10 2.78
N ASP A 20 18.72 2.90 3.77
CA ASP A 20 20.10 2.95 4.24
C ASP A 20 20.57 1.61 4.86
N GLU A 21 19.67 0.92 5.57
CA GLU A 21 19.94 -0.40 6.13
C GLU A 21 20.13 -1.43 5.03
N ILE A 22 19.26 -1.42 4.03
CA ILE A 22 19.38 -2.29 2.83
C ILE A 22 20.68 -1.99 2.10
N ALA A 23 21.00 -0.71 1.88
CA ALA A 23 22.22 -0.29 1.23
C ALA A 23 23.48 -0.73 2.01
N ARG A 24 23.44 -0.68 3.34
CA ARG A 24 24.52 -1.20 4.19
C ARG A 24 24.69 -2.71 4.06
N LEU A 25 23.59 -3.46 4.05
CA LEU A 25 23.63 -4.92 3.87
C LEU A 25 24.23 -5.31 2.51
N ILE A 26 23.86 -4.59 1.43
CA ILE A 26 24.43 -4.79 0.09
C ILE A 26 25.93 -4.51 0.10
N ARG A 27 26.38 -3.38 0.70
CA ARG A 27 27.82 -3.05 0.81
C ARG A 27 28.60 -4.09 1.60
N ASN A 28 28.03 -4.63 2.68
CA ASN A 28 28.67 -5.68 3.48
C ASN A 28 28.90 -6.99 2.70
N MET A 29 28.21 -7.15 1.56
CA MET A 29 28.36 -8.27 0.63
C MET A 29 29.10 -7.86 -0.67
N ASP A 30 29.86 -6.74 -0.61
CA ASP A 30 30.69 -6.15 -1.66
C ASP A 30 29.90 -5.65 -2.89
N GLY A 31 28.58 -5.48 -2.77
CA GLY A 31 27.71 -4.89 -3.79
C GLY A 31 27.66 -3.36 -3.74
N ARG A 32 27.17 -2.76 -4.83
CA ARG A 32 26.84 -1.33 -4.92
C ARG A 32 25.32 -1.17 -4.91
N SER A 33 24.79 -0.16 -4.21
CA SER A 33 23.37 0.15 -4.19
C SER A 33 23.07 1.50 -4.80
N ALA A 34 21.94 1.62 -5.51
CA ALA A 34 21.38 2.88 -5.96
C ALA A 34 19.95 3.02 -5.40
N GLY A 35 19.66 4.12 -4.68
CA GLY A 35 18.36 4.38 -4.07
C GLY A 35 17.37 4.96 -5.07
N PHE A 36 16.15 4.41 -5.06
CA PHE A 36 15.02 4.86 -5.85
C PHE A 36 13.76 4.79 -4.98
N PRO A 37 13.54 5.75 -4.05
CA PRO A 37 12.38 5.75 -3.17
C PRO A 37 11.09 5.96 -3.97
N ILE A 38 10.36 4.87 -4.24
CA ILE A 38 9.13 4.88 -5.05
C ILE A 38 7.89 4.38 -4.30
N GLN A 39 7.92 4.36 -2.96
CA GLN A 39 6.76 3.99 -2.14
C GLN A 39 5.64 5.03 -2.22
N GLY A 40 5.98 6.30 -2.38
CA GLY A 40 5.11 7.42 -2.09
C GLY A 40 4.89 7.61 -0.58
N SER A 41 4.07 8.56 -0.21
CA SER A 41 3.85 8.91 1.19
C SER A 41 2.38 9.25 1.49
N HIS A 42 2.04 9.29 2.77
CA HIS A 42 0.74 9.79 3.21
C HIS A 42 0.92 11.18 3.81
N GLN A 43 0.15 12.13 3.33
CA GLN A 43 0.03 13.46 3.90
C GLN A 43 -1.22 13.52 4.77
N TYR A 44 -1.03 13.67 6.07
CA TYR A 44 -2.12 13.78 7.03
C TYR A 44 -2.63 15.20 7.09
N ASN A 45 -3.95 15.38 6.96
CA ASN A 45 -4.61 16.67 7.07
C ASN A 45 -5.29 16.78 8.43
N GLN A 46 -4.54 17.17 9.44
CA GLN A 46 -5.03 17.21 10.83
C GLN A 46 -6.19 18.19 11.03
N GLU A 47 -6.17 19.34 10.38
CA GLU A 47 -7.24 20.33 10.49
C GLU A 47 -8.54 19.80 9.88
N THR A 48 -8.48 19.25 8.67
CA THR A 48 -9.62 18.57 8.04
C THR A 48 -10.13 17.43 8.90
N ALA A 49 -9.26 16.58 9.41
CA ALA A 49 -9.64 15.44 10.25
C ALA A 49 -10.34 15.90 11.54
N ARG A 50 -9.87 16.97 12.19
CA ARG A 50 -10.53 17.55 13.38
C ARG A 50 -11.93 18.09 13.07
N ARG A 51 -12.07 18.84 11.97
CA ARG A 51 -13.37 19.34 11.49
C ARG A 51 -14.33 18.18 11.19
N ASP A 52 -13.84 17.16 10.52
CA ASP A 52 -14.63 15.99 10.13
C ASP A 52 -15.09 15.18 11.34
N VAL A 53 -14.24 15.04 12.37
CA VAL A 53 -14.61 14.44 13.66
C VAL A 53 -15.71 15.27 14.35
N LEU A 54 -15.56 16.58 14.43
CA LEU A 54 -16.57 17.44 15.04
C LEU A 54 -17.91 17.39 14.30
N HIS A 55 -17.87 17.31 12.96
CA HIS A 55 -19.08 17.12 12.16
C HIS A 55 -19.73 15.76 12.44
N PHE A 56 -18.92 14.68 12.44
CA PHE A 56 -19.38 13.34 12.75
C PHE A 56 -20.07 13.26 14.12
N LEU A 57 -19.49 13.90 15.14
CA LEU A 57 -20.05 13.89 16.50
C LEU A 57 -21.41 14.61 16.59
N LYS A 58 -21.65 15.61 15.76
CA LYS A 58 -22.87 16.44 15.79
C LYS A 58 -24.03 15.87 14.99
N LYS A 59 -23.75 15.12 13.91
CA LYS A 59 -24.76 14.63 12.95
C LYS A 59 -24.93 13.12 13.09
N ARG A 60 -26.15 12.60 12.92
CA ARG A 60 -26.39 11.16 12.79
C ARG A 60 -26.22 10.76 11.33
N PHE A 61 -25.70 9.57 11.12
CA PHE A 61 -25.56 8.96 9.80
C PHE A 61 -26.28 7.62 9.77
N GLY A 62 -26.87 7.27 8.64
CA GLY A 62 -27.41 5.94 8.42
C GLY A 62 -26.29 4.91 8.26
N TYR A 63 -25.24 5.33 7.55
CA TYR A 63 -24.06 4.50 7.30
C TYR A 63 -22.77 5.26 7.54
N VAL A 64 -21.75 4.55 8.04
CA VAL A 64 -20.38 5.02 8.13
C VAL A 64 -19.49 4.10 7.31
N LEU A 65 -19.01 4.58 6.18
CA LEU A 65 -18.13 3.86 5.28
C LEU A 65 -16.67 4.18 5.61
N LEU A 66 -15.93 3.18 6.06
CA LEU A 66 -14.50 3.31 6.37
C LEU A 66 -13.69 2.56 5.31
N THR A 67 -13.14 3.30 4.36
CA THR A 67 -12.44 2.68 3.22
C THR A 67 -11.01 2.25 3.55
N THR A 68 -10.37 2.83 4.57
CA THR A 68 -8.99 2.50 4.94
C THR A 68 -8.75 2.54 6.45
N GLY A 69 -7.97 1.58 6.96
CA GLY A 69 -7.54 1.59 8.37
C GLY A 69 -6.66 2.81 8.73
N ILE A 70 -5.89 3.34 7.77
CA ILE A 70 -5.12 4.58 7.98
C ILE A 70 -6.07 5.77 8.21
N GLY A 71 -7.11 5.90 7.40
CA GLY A 71 -8.07 6.99 7.55
C GLY A 71 -8.85 6.91 8.85
N ALA A 72 -9.30 5.72 9.23
CA ALA A 72 -9.98 5.49 10.51
C ALA A 72 -9.09 5.86 11.70
N ARG A 73 -7.82 5.44 11.70
CA ARG A 73 -6.83 5.79 12.73
C ARG A 73 -6.54 7.29 12.75
N THR A 74 -6.43 7.94 11.59
CA THR A 74 -6.20 9.40 11.51
C THR A 74 -7.35 10.18 12.11
N LEU A 75 -8.61 9.74 11.93
CA LEU A 75 -9.78 10.35 12.58
C LEU A 75 -9.77 10.10 14.10
N GLU A 76 -9.39 8.90 14.56
CA GLU A 76 -9.22 8.60 15.98
C GLU A 76 -8.15 9.50 16.62
N ASP A 77 -6.99 9.65 15.99
CA ASP A 77 -5.90 10.51 16.45
C ASP A 77 -6.35 11.99 16.52
N ALA A 78 -7.09 12.43 15.50
CA ALA A 78 -7.67 13.78 15.51
C ALA A 78 -8.68 13.97 16.63
N ALA A 79 -9.54 12.98 16.89
CA ALA A 79 -10.49 12.98 18.00
C ALA A 79 -9.76 12.99 19.36
N ALA A 80 -8.68 12.25 19.51
CA ALA A 80 -7.84 12.27 20.70
C ALA A 80 -7.20 13.64 20.92
N GLY A 81 -6.65 14.25 19.85
CA GLY A 81 -6.03 15.56 19.90
C GLY A 81 -6.94 16.72 20.32
N ILE A 82 -8.27 16.54 20.21
CA ILE A 82 -9.28 17.51 20.66
C ILE A 82 -10.08 17.03 21.89
N GLY A 83 -9.61 15.97 22.57
CA GLY A 83 -10.23 15.45 23.80
C GLY A 83 -11.54 14.66 23.60
N HIS A 84 -11.89 14.29 22.37
CA HIS A 84 -13.15 13.62 22.02
C HIS A 84 -13.01 12.14 21.63
N ARG A 85 -11.87 11.50 21.86
CA ARG A 85 -11.64 10.10 21.46
C ARG A 85 -12.74 9.15 21.95
N ARG A 86 -13.10 9.22 23.24
CA ARG A 86 -14.15 8.34 23.81
C ARG A 86 -15.49 8.55 23.13
N SER A 87 -15.90 9.81 22.92
CA SER A 87 -17.14 10.15 22.23
C SER A 87 -17.16 9.69 20.79
N PHE A 88 -16.02 9.78 20.09
CA PHE A 88 -15.86 9.32 18.72
C PHE A 88 -16.02 7.80 18.61
N ILE A 89 -15.31 7.03 19.45
CA ILE A 89 -15.42 5.56 19.48
C ILE A 89 -16.83 5.12 19.87
N LYS A 90 -17.41 5.74 20.91
CA LYS A 90 -18.79 5.45 21.32
C LYS A 90 -19.77 5.69 20.18
N LYS A 91 -19.66 6.83 19.49
CA LYS A 91 -20.55 7.13 18.37
C LYS A 91 -20.39 6.15 17.22
N LEU A 92 -19.17 5.70 16.89
CA LEU A 92 -18.97 4.63 15.92
C LEU A 92 -19.67 3.33 16.31
N SER A 93 -19.73 2.99 17.61
CA SER A 93 -20.47 1.80 18.07
C SER A 93 -21.99 1.93 17.94
N ASP A 94 -22.51 3.14 17.81
CA ASP A 94 -23.93 3.43 17.68
C ASP A 94 -24.39 3.58 16.21
N GLU A 95 -23.45 3.48 15.23
CA GLU A 95 -23.70 3.65 13.79
C GLU A 95 -23.50 2.33 13.00
N THR A 96 -24.12 2.22 11.84
CA THR A 96 -23.93 1.06 10.93
C THR A 96 -22.61 1.20 10.18
N LEU A 97 -21.61 0.40 10.55
CA LEU A 97 -20.28 0.45 9.95
C LEU A 97 -20.15 -0.49 8.76
N LEU A 98 -19.78 0.05 7.60
CA LEU A 98 -19.43 -0.71 6.41
C LEU A 98 -17.94 -0.47 6.10
N ILE A 99 -17.20 -1.53 5.81
CA ILE A 99 -15.76 -1.43 5.64
C ILE A 99 -15.29 -2.09 4.33
N ARG A 100 -14.19 -1.54 3.77
CA ARG A 100 -13.65 -2.08 2.53
C ARG A 100 -12.81 -3.34 2.74
N GLY A 101 -12.08 -3.47 3.84
CA GLY A 101 -11.16 -4.59 3.95
C GLY A 101 -10.42 -4.73 5.27
N GLN A 102 -9.57 -5.76 5.34
CA GLN A 102 -8.98 -6.31 6.55
C GLN A 102 -8.25 -5.28 7.44
N LYS A 103 -7.50 -4.34 6.88
CA LYS A 103 -6.78 -3.32 7.69
C LYS A 103 -7.71 -2.41 8.48
N THR A 104 -8.93 -2.20 7.98
CA THR A 104 -9.97 -1.46 8.72
C THR A 104 -10.61 -2.35 9.77
N ALA A 105 -10.87 -3.63 9.43
CA ALA A 105 -11.37 -4.61 10.40
C ALA A 105 -10.42 -4.80 11.58
N ASP A 106 -9.11 -4.87 11.32
CA ASP A 106 -8.08 -4.97 12.36
C ASP A 106 -8.11 -3.77 13.31
N TRP A 107 -8.24 -2.55 12.76
CA TRP A 107 -8.38 -1.34 13.57
C TRP A 107 -9.67 -1.35 14.38
N LEU A 108 -10.82 -1.73 13.81
CA LEU A 108 -12.09 -1.85 14.54
C LEU A 108 -11.97 -2.84 15.69
N LYS A 109 -11.32 -3.98 15.47
CA LYS A 109 -11.06 -4.98 16.51
C LYS A 109 -10.21 -4.42 17.66
N GLU A 110 -9.20 -3.62 17.37
CA GLU A 110 -8.39 -2.92 18.40
C GLU A 110 -9.25 -1.98 19.27
N GLN A 111 -10.31 -1.41 18.69
CA GLN A 111 -11.24 -0.51 19.38
C GLN A 111 -12.46 -1.23 19.99
N ASN A 112 -12.55 -2.55 19.89
CA ASN A 112 -13.71 -3.36 20.28
C ASN A 112 -15.01 -2.92 19.58
N LEU A 113 -14.91 -2.54 18.29
CA LEU A 113 -16.03 -2.14 17.45
C LEU A 113 -16.42 -3.29 16.49
N ALA A 114 -17.72 -3.52 16.33
CA ALA A 114 -18.27 -4.39 15.29
C ALA A 114 -18.50 -3.61 13.98
N TYR A 115 -18.60 -4.32 12.89
CA TYR A 115 -19.07 -3.79 11.61
C TYR A 115 -20.20 -4.68 11.06
N GLU A 116 -21.10 -4.07 10.32
CA GLU A 116 -22.23 -4.77 9.69
C GLU A 116 -21.76 -5.60 8.49
N TRP A 117 -20.88 -5.03 7.67
CA TRP A 117 -20.43 -5.67 6.45
C TRP A 117 -19.04 -5.26 6.02
N MET A 118 -18.33 -6.18 5.34
CA MET A 118 -17.01 -5.97 4.75
C MET A 118 -16.98 -6.50 3.32
N ALA A 119 -16.35 -5.73 2.41
CA ALA A 119 -16.12 -6.19 1.04
C ALA A 119 -15.17 -7.41 1.02
N GLU A 120 -15.66 -8.55 0.56
CA GLU A 120 -14.92 -9.83 0.57
C GLU A 120 -13.61 -9.77 -0.21
N ASP A 121 -13.62 -9.05 -1.34
CA ASP A 121 -12.47 -8.86 -2.23
C ASP A 121 -11.67 -7.58 -1.93
N GLY A 122 -12.10 -6.79 -0.94
CA GLY A 122 -11.46 -5.52 -0.57
C GLY A 122 -11.61 -4.43 -1.62
N THR A 123 -12.54 -4.55 -2.58
CA THR A 123 -12.74 -3.56 -3.64
C THR A 123 -13.84 -2.54 -3.31
N MET A 124 -13.76 -1.37 -3.95
CA MET A 124 -14.80 -0.35 -3.86
C MET A 124 -16.07 -0.78 -4.61
N ALA A 125 -15.92 -1.48 -5.74
CA ALA A 125 -17.04 -2.00 -6.52
C ALA A 125 -17.94 -2.92 -5.68
N LYS A 126 -17.35 -3.78 -4.85
CA LYS A 126 -18.11 -4.67 -3.97
C LYS A 126 -18.85 -3.89 -2.87
N LEU A 127 -18.19 -2.84 -2.32
CA LEU A 127 -18.83 -1.96 -1.34
C LEU A 127 -20.05 -1.22 -1.94
N LEU A 128 -19.90 -0.65 -3.14
CA LEU A 128 -20.99 0.00 -3.87
C LEU A 128 -22.13 -0.99 -4.19
N SER A 129 -21.81 -2.21 -4.65
CA SER A 129 -22.80 -3.26 -4.92
C SER A 129 -23.60 -3.68 -3.68
N TYR A 130 -23.03 -3.59 -2.48
CA TYR A 130 -23.79 -3.77 -1.24
C TYR A 130 -24.75 -2.60 -1.01
N MET A 131 -24.27 -1.36 -1.15
CA MET A 131 -25.09 -0.16 -0.98
C MET A 131 -26.23 -0.05 -1.99
N GLU A 132 -26.02 -0.49 -3.23
CA GLU A 132 -27.04 -0.54 -4.28
C GLU A 132 -28.22 -1.47 -3.93
N LYS A 133 -27.95 -2.57 -3.22
CA LYS A 133 -28.95 -3.52 -2.77
C LYS A 133 -29.64 -3.14 -1.47
N ASP A 134 -29.13 -2.09 -0.82
CA ASP A 134 -29.70 -1.63 0.43
C ASP A 134 -31.09 -1.02 0.24
N THR A 135 -31.99 -1.41 1.09
CA THR A 135 -33.36 -0.90 1.11
C THR A 135 -33.52 0.40 1.91
N GLY A 136 -32.43 1.02 2.32
CA GLY A 136 -32.43 2.25 3.11
C GLY A 136 -32.85 2.07 4.58
N LYS A 137 -32.71 0.86 5.14
CA LYS A 137 -33.10 0.54 6.52
C LYS A 137 -32.42 1.42 7.58
N SER A 138 -31.18 1.82 7.35
CA SER A 138 -30.39 2.66 8.24
C SER A 138 -30.46 4.16 7.91
N GLY A 139 -31.25 4.54 6.88
CA GLY A 139 -31.37 5.92 6.38
C GLY A 139 -30.42 6.22 5.24
N LYS A 140 -30.59 7.39 4.62
CA LYS A 140 -29.86 7.76 3.39
C LYS A 140 -28.64 8.66 3.61
N SER A 141 -28.29 9.01 4.85
CA SER A 141 -27.10 9.81 5.11
C SER A 141 -25.87 8.94 5.32
N VAL A 142 -24.79 9.25 4.63
CA VAL A 142 -23.54 8.48 4.63
C VAL A 142 -22.38 9.36 5.10
N TYR A 143 -21.64 8.90 6.12
CA TYR A 143 -20.31 9.42 6.41
C TYR A 143 -19.28 8.57 5.67
N LEU A 144 -18.66 9.12 4.65
CA LEU A 144 -17.68 8.44 3.82
C LEU A 144 -16.25 8.87 4.19
N GLN A 145 -15.49 8.00 4.85
CA GLN A 145 -14.05 8.19 5.00
C GLN A 145 -13.34 7.62 3.77
N ALA A 146 -12.73 8.47 2.98
CA ALA A 146 -11.98 8.14 1.79
C ALA A 146 -10.62 8.87 1.76
N TYR A 147 -9.90 8.75 0.65
CA TYR A 147 -8.67 9.48 0.37
C TYR A 147 -8.60 9.78 -1.13
N ASN A 148 -7.68 10.64 -1.56
CA ASN A 148 -7.67 11.26 -2.89
C ASN A 148 -7.64 10.33 -4.11
N LEU A 149 -7.43 9.04 -3.96
CA LEU A 149 -7.46 8.11 -5.12
C LEU A 149 -8.85 7.56 -5.42
N ASP A 150 -9.73 7.51 -4.41
CA ASP A 150 -11.04 6.85 -4.51
C ASP A 150 -12.21 7.81 -4.22
N ASP A 151 -11.94 9.03 -3.76
CA ASP A 151 -12.90 9.90 -3.08
C ASP A 151 -14.05 10.40 -3.98
N ALA A 152 -13.72 10.97 -5.13
CA ALA A 152 -14.72 11.59 -6.00
C ALA A 152 -15.65 10.53 -6.62
N ALA A 153 -15.10 9.53 -7.28
CA ALA A 153 -15.91 8.50 -7.95
C ALA A 153 -16.82 7.75 -6.97
N LEU A 154 -16.35 7.50 -5.74
CA LEU A 154 -17.14 6.81 -4.73
C LEU A 154 -18.27 7.70 -4.20
N LYS A 155 -17.98 8.98 -3.94
CA LYS A 155 -19.00 9.95 -3.53
C LYS A 155 -20.08 10.07 -4.60
N ASP A 156 -19.68 10.31 -5.85
CA ASP A 156 -20.59 10.49 -6.98
C ASP A 156 -21.51 9.26 -7.17
N SER A 157 -20.94 8.05 -7.12
CA SER A 157 -21.72 6.81 -7.22
C SER A 157 -22.75 6.66 -6.09
N LEU A 158 -22.40 7.03 -4.85
CA LEU A 158 -23.35 6.98 -3.73
C LEU A 158 -24.44 8.05 -3.86
N GLU A 159 -24.11 9.24 -4.33
CA GLU A 159 -25.08 10.31 -4.57
C GLU A 159 -26.05 9.96 -5.73
N GLU A 160 -25.57 9.29 -6.78
CA GLU A 160 -26.40 8.75 -7.86
C GLU A 160 -27.40 7.68 -7.35
N MET A 161 -27.04 6.91 -6.33
CA MET A 161 -27.92 5.97 -5.63
C MET A 161 -28.91 6.68 -4.68
N GLY A 162 -28.82 8.00 -4.53
CA GLY A 162 -29.73 8.82 -3.71
C GLY A 162 -29.31 8.97 -2.25
N TYR A 163 -28.04 8.72 -1.90
CA TYR A 163 -27.51 8.98 -0.58
C TYR A 163 -27.03 10.42 -0.41
N ASP A 164 -27.21 11.00 0.79
CA ASP A 164 -26.61 12.27 1.21
C ASP A 164 -25.23 12.00 1.80
N VAL A 165 -24.16 12.34 1.06
CA VAL A 165 -22.79 11.91 1.37
C VAL A 165 -21.97 13.04 1.99
N TYR A 166 -21.55 12.87 3.23
CA TYR A 166 -20.47 13.67 3.81
C TYR A 166 -19.13 13.01 3.58
N LEU A 167 -18.30 13.63 2.74
CA LEU A 167 -16.97 13.13 2.40
C LEU A 167 -15.91 13.64 3.37
N SER A 168 -15.29 12.72 4.11
CA SER A 168 -14.16 12.96 5.01
C SER A 168 -12.86 12.47 4.37
N LYS A 169 -11.88 13.38 4.21
CA LYS A 169 -10.54 13.08 3.67
C LYS A 169 -9.46 13.40 4.69
N PRO A 170 -9.28 12.54 5.71
CA PRO A 170 -8.33 12.81 6.80
C PRO A 170 -6.87 12.74 6.36
N TYR A 171 -6.59 12.15 5.21
CA TYR A 171 -5.26 12.09 4.61
C TYR A 171 -5.33 12.01 3.09
N SER A 172 -4.20 12.30 2.44
CA SER A 172 -3.99 12.10 1.02
C SER A 172 -2.77 11.20 0.77
N PHE A 173 -2.77 10.48 -0.32
CA PHE A 173 -1.59 9.79 -0.81
C PHE A 173 -0.83 10.69 -1.78
N LEU A 174 0.46 10.88 -1.54
CA LEU A 174 1.37 11.56 -2.44
C LEU A 174 2.15 10.50 -3.21
N PRO A 175 2.04 10.47 -4.54
CA PRO A 175 2.82 9.56 -5.37
C PRO A 175 4.32 9.84 -5.20
N PRO A 176 5.19 8.88 -5.55
CA PRO A 176 6.63 9.13 -5.56
C PRO A 176 7.01 10.21 -6.57
N ASP A 177 8.18 10.80 -6.37
CA ASP A 177 8.74 11.77 -7.31
C ASP A 177 8.81 11.15 -8.72
N PRO A 178 8.14 11.75 -9.73
CA PRO A 178 8.12 11.24 -11.10
C PRO A 178 9.51 11.19 -11.73
N VAL A 179 10.46 12.05 -11.30
CA VAL A 179 11.85 12.04 -11.78
C VAL A 179 12.55 10.80 -11.27
N ILE A 180 12.40 10.46 -9.98
CA ILE A 180 13.00 9.25 -9.39
C ILE A 180 12.40 8.00 -10.03
N LEU A 181 11.08 7.97 -10.19
CA LEU A 181 10.38 6.86 -10.83
C LEU A 181 10.83 6.66 -12.29
N GLY A 182 10.92 7.76 -13.06
CA GLY A 182 11.41 7.74 -14.43
C GLY A 182 12.87 7.27 -14.53
N ARG A 183 13.72 7.71 -13.58
CA ARG A 183 15.11 7.27 -13.50
C ARG A 183 15.23 5.77 -13.21
N LEU A 184 14.43 5.24 -12.27
CA LEU A 184 14.44 3.79 -12.01
C LEU A 184 14.02 3.01 -13.25
N ARG A 185 12.96 3.41 -13.94
CA ARG A 185 12.52 2.77 -15.20
C ARG A 185 13.63 2.79 -16.25
N SER A 186 14.29 3.92 -16.42
CA SER A 186 15.41 4.06 -17.38
C SER A 186 16.61 3.16 -17.00
N GLU A 187 17.00 3.09 -15.73
CA GLU A 187 18.09 2.23 -15.27
C GLU A 187 17.77 0.75 -15.48
N ILE A 188 16.51 0.33 -15.27
CA ILE A 188 16.06 -1.04 -15.55
C ILE A 188 16.07 -1.31 -17.05
N THR A 189 15.44 -0.46 -17.86
CA THR A 189 15.31 -0.66 -19.32
C THR A 189 16.65 -0.69 -20.03
N LYS A 190 17.62 0.11 -19.55
CA LYS A 190 19.00 0.13 -20.03
C LYS A 190 19.89 -1.00 -19.45
N GLU A 191 19.32 -1.82 -18.58
CA GLU A 191 20.04 -2.92 -17.92
C GLU A 191 21.28 -2.46 -17.13
N ASN A 192 21.22 -1.22 -16.59
CA ASN A 192 22.29 -0.65 -15.77
C ASN A 192 22.28 -1.16 -14.33
N LEU A 193 21.29 -1.98 -13.96
CA LEU A 193 21.14 -2.63 -12.67
C LEU A 193 21.18 -4.15 -12.85
N ASP A 194 21.89 -4.85 -11.99
CA ASP A 194 21.86 -6.32 -11.95
C ASP A 194 20.58 -6.85 -11.30
N ALA A 195 20.08 -6.15 -10.29
CA ALA A 195 18.81 -6.50 -9.62
C ALA A 195 18.11 -5.24 -9.07
N VAL A 196 16.79 -5.38 -8.81
CA VAL A 196 16.01 -4.38 -8.06
C VAL A 196 15.31 -5.07 -6.89
N VAL A 197 15.46 -4.51 -5.68
CA VAL A 197 14.83 -5.03 -4.46
C VAL A 197 13.58 -4.22 -4.10
N PHE A 198 12.47 -4.93 -3.87
CA PHE A 198 11.17 -4.39 -3.51
C PHE A 198 10.76 -4.87 -2.12
N THR A 199 10.36 -3.96 -1.25
CA THR A 199 9.93 -4.25 0.12
C THR A 199 8.41 -4.15 0.31
N SER A 200 7.65 -3.76 -0.71
CA SER A 200 6.20 -3.67 -0.64
C SER A 200 5.52 -3.78 -2.01
N LYS A 201 4.27 -4.28 -2.01
CA LYS A 201 3.37 -4.26 -3.18
C LYS A 201 3.13 -2.84 -3.72
N THR A 202 3.17 -1.80 -2.86
CA THR A 202 2.98 -0.41 -3.30
C THR A 202 4.08 0.05 -4.23
N GLN A 203 5.34 -0.29 -3.96
CA GLN A 203 6.47 0.03 -4.85
C GLN A 203 6.29 -0.60 -6.23
N VAL A 204 5.83 -1.85 -6.28
CA VAL A 204 5.50 -2.52 -7.55
C VAL A 204 4.40 -1.77 -8.29
N LYS A 205 3.28 -1.44 -7.62
CA LYS A 205 2.19 -0.66 -8.22
C LYS A 205 2.65 0.70 -8.77
N GLN A 206 3.58 1.38 -8.09
CA GLN A 206 4.11 2.66 -8.57
C GLN A 206 5.00 2.46 -9.80
N LEU A 207 5.88 1.46 -9.80
CA LEU A 207 6.73 1.16 -10.94
C LEU A 207 5.91 0.89 -12.21
N PHE A 208 4.82 0.12 -12.07
CA PHE A 208 3.94 -0.31 -13.15
C PHE A 208 2.63 0.51 -13.26
N SER A 209 2.61 1.74 -12.74
CA SER A 209 1.41 2.62 -12.78
C SER A 209 0.99 3.06 -14.18
N LYS A 210 1.83 2.83 -15.18
CA LYS A 210 1.56 3.00 -16.62
C LYS A 210 2.06 1.74 -17.33
N GLU A 211 1.62 1.51 -18.55
CA GLU A 211 2.15 0.45 -19.38
C GLU A 211 3.68 0.51 -19.46
N GLN A 212 4.35 -0.57 -19.06
CA GLN A 212 5.80 -0.62 -18.87
C GLN A 212 6.41 -1.87 -19.50
N GLN A 213 5.99 -2.24 -20.70
CA GLN A 213 6.51 -3.41 -21.39
C GLN A 213 8.05 -3.46 -21.45
N PRO A 214 8.76 -2.34 -21.75
CA PRO A 214 10.23 -2.38 -21.74
C PRO A 214 10.85 -2.70 -20.38
N VAL A 215 10.18 -2.34 -19.28
CA VAL A 215 10.63 -2.67 -17.91
C VAL A 215 10.41 -4.16 -17.63
N ILE A 216 9.26 -4.72 -18.04
CA ILE A 216 8.96 -6.15 -17.94
C ILE A 216 9.98 -6.97 -18.74
N ASP A 217 10.25 -6.57 -19.97
CA ASP A 217 11.21 -7.25 -20.85
C ASP A 217 12.62 -7.26 -20.25
N ALA A 218 13.06 -6.16 -19.65
CA ALA A 218 14.37 -6.08 -18.99
C ALA A 218 14.44 -7.00 -17.76
N PHE A 219 13.39 -7.06 -16.94
CA PHE A 219 13.31 -8.02 -15.83
C PHE A 219 13.34 -9.47 -16.31
N ASN A 220 12.65 -9.78 -17.40
CA ASN A 220 12.61 -11.14 -17.95
C ASN A 220 13.88 -11.53 -18.70
N ARG A 221 14.75 -10.57 -19.02
CA ARG A 221 16.00 -10.82 -19.79
C ARG A 221 17.24 -10.85 -18.90
N SER A 222 17.43 -9.84 -18.06
CA SER A 222 18.75 -9.65 -17.42
C SER A 222 18.72 -9.01 -16.03
N VAL A 223 17.68 -8.23 -15.69
CA VAL A 223 17.58 -7.56 -14.39
C VAL A 223 16.79 -8.44 -13.42
N LEU A 224 17.39 -8.85 -12.31
CA LEU A 224 16.70 -9.71 -11.36
C LEU A 224 15.69 -8.95 -10.50
N ALA A 225 14.42 -9.32 -10.56
CA ALA A 225 13.42 -8.83 -9.62
C ALA A 225 13.55 -9.58 -8.28
N THR A 226 13.65 -8.82 -7.17
CA THR A 226 13.80 -9.40 -5.83
C THR A 226 12.76 -8.83 -4.89
N ALA A 227 11.96 -9.69 -4.27
CA ALA A 227 10.89 -9.30 -3.36
C ALA A 227 11.21 -9.67 -1.91
N VAL A 228 10.75 -8.85 -0.95
CA VAL A 228 10.91 -9.14 0.48
C VAL A 228 10.11 -10.37 0.94
N GLY A 229 9.08 -10.78 0.18
CA GLY A 229 8.23 -11.92 0.51
C GLY A 229 7.05 -12.07 -0.45
N LYS A 230 6.23 -13.10 -0.22
CA LYS A 230 5.18 -13.61 -1.11
C LYS A 230 4.24 -12.57 -1.69
N VAL A 231 3.73 -11.62 -0.87
CA VAL A 231 2.77 -10.58 -1.33
C VAL A 231 3.41 -9.64 -2.35
N THR A 232 4.70 -9.32 -2.17
CA THR A 232 5.44 -8.45 -3.11
C THR A 232 5.85 -9.23 -4.35
N ALA A 233 6.22 -10.51 -4.19
CA ALA A 233 6.56 -11.39 -5.32
C ALA A 233 5.33 -11.59 -6.23
N ALA A 234 4.20 -11.99 -5.68
CA ALA A 234 2.95 -12.14 -6.44
C ALA A 234 2.58 -10.86 -7.21
N ALA A 235 2.79 -9.69 -6.61
CA ALA A 235 2.52 -8.43 -7.30
C ALA A 235 3.47 -8.16 -8.48
N LEU A 236 4.70 -8.65 -8.46
CA LEU A 236 5.64 -8.60 -9.59
C LEU A 236 5.25 -9.61 -10.68
N GLU A 237 4.89 -10.82 -10.28
CA GLU A 237 4.40 -11.89 -11.17
C GLU A 237 3.11 -11.48 -11.89
N GLU A 238 2.17 -10.82 -11.19
CA GLU A 238 0.94 -10.21 -11.77
C GLU A 238 1.25 -9.20 -12.89
N GLN A 239 2.45 -8.60 -12.91
CA GLN A 239 2.89 -7.69 -13.98
C GLN A 239 3.56 -8.40 -15.16
N GLY A 240 3.67 -9.73 -15.15
CA GLY A 240 4.29 -10.50 -16.22
C GLY A 240 5.79 -10.76 -16.04
N ILE A 241 6.33 -10.61 -14.82
CA ILE A 241 7.71 -10.96 -14.51
C ILE A 241 7.78 -12.46 -14.23
N SER A 242 8.51 -13.19 -15.08
CA SER A 242 8.53 -14.66 -15.11
C SER A 242 9.29 -15.27 -13.92
N TYR A 243 10.25 -14.55 -13.34
CA TYR A 243 11.04 -15.01 -12.22
C TYR A 243 11.27 -13.91 -11.19
N VAL A 244 10.87 -14.18 -9.95
CA VAL A 244 11.03 -13.26 -8.82
C VAL A 244 11.74 -13.98 -7.69
N LEU A 245 12.92 -13.49 -7.32
CA LEU A 245 13.64 -14.00 -6.17
C LEU A 245 12.98 -13.51 -4.87
N GLN A 246 12.72 -14.44 -3.93
CA GLN A 246 12.21 -14.11 -2.60
C GLN A 246 12.81 -15.02 -1.53
N PRO A 247 12.98 -14.55 -0.29
CA PRO A 247 13.45 -15.38 0.80
C PRO A 247 12.31 -16.25 1.36
N GLU A 248 12.65 -17.35 2.01
CA GLU A 248 11.67 -18.17 2.77
C GLU A 248 10.98 -17.35 3.88
N LYS A 249 11.74 -16.54 4.60
CA LYS A 249 11.22 -15.63 5.64
C LYS A 249 11.15 -14.21 5.13
N ALA A 250 9.98 -13.60 5.18
CA ALA A 250 9.72 -12.23 4.70
C ALA A 250 10.42 -11.17 5.58
N LYS A 251 11.75 -11.07 5.47
CA LYS A 251 12.60 -10.10 6.17
C LYS A 251 13.62 -9.50 5.20
N MET A 252 13.91 -8.20 5.35
CA MET A 252 14.86 -7.49 4.48
C MET A 252 16.26 -8.11 4.48
N GLY A 253 16.77 -8.48 5.65
CA GLY A 253 18.06 -9.16 5.76
C GLY A 253 18.08 -10.49 5.03
N ALA A 254 17.03 -11.30 5.16
CA ALA A 254 16.88 -12.56 4.44
C ALA A 254 16.79 -12.36 2.92
N MET A 255 16.14 -11.30 2.46
CA MET A 255 16.08 -10.93 1.04
C MET A 255 17.48 -10.65 0.45
N ILE A 256 18.32 -9.89 1.16
CA ILE A 256 19.67 -9.59 0.69
C ILE A 256 20.59 -10.82 0.76
N VAL A 257 20.41 -11.68 1.77
CA VAL A 257 21.12 -12.97 1.84
C VAL A 257 20.72 -13.88 0.69
N ALA A 258 19.43 -13.97 0.33
CA ALA A 258 18.96 -14.73 -0.80
C ALA A 258 19.53 -14.19 -2.12
N LEU A 259 19.59 -12.87 -2.28
CA LEU A 259 20.18 -12.21 -3.44
C LEU A 259 21.69 -12.49 -3.56
N GLU A 260 22.43 -12.44 -2.44
CA GLU A 260 23.85 -12.79 -2.39
C GLU A 260 24.10 -14.25 -2.81
N ARG A 261 23.30 -15.16 -2.25
CA ARG A 261 23.37 -16.59 -2.58
C ARG A 261 23.12 -16.83 -4.07
N TYR A 262 22.10 -16.21 -4.64
CA TYR A 262 21.76 -16.32 -6.05
C TYR A 262 22.95 -15.98 -6.95
N TYR A 263 23.64 -14.88 -6.70
CA TYR A 263 24.80 -14.48 -7.50
C TYR A 263 26.07 -15.29 -7.21
N ARG A 264 26.23 -15.79 -5.99
CA ARG A 264 27.37 -16.64 -5.60
C ARG A 264 27.31 -18.04 -6.21
N GLU A 265 26.11 -18.63 -6.22
CA GLU A 265 25.90 -20.01 -6.65
C GLU A 265 25.64 -20.15 -8.16
N GLY A 266 25.49 -19.03 -8.86
CA GLY A 266 25.12 -18.98 -10.29
C GLY A 266 23.62 -19.21 -10.52
N ALA A 267 23.08 -18.61 -11.58
CA ALA A 267 21.64 -18.62 -11.90
C ALA A 267 21.02 -20.01 -12.11
N HIS A 268 21.83 -21.06 -12.25
CA HIS A 268 21.36 -22.42 -12.55
C HIS A 268 20.93 -23.25 -11.34
N THR A 269 21.28 -22.84 -10.11
CA THR A 269 20.95 -23.61 -8.89
C THR A 269 19.70 -23.07 -8.18
N ALA A 270 19.22 -21.88 -8.51
CA ALA A 270 18.12 -21.22 -7.82
C ALA A 270 16.70 -21.55 -8.35
N ALA A 271 16.59 -22.34 -9.42
CA ALA A 271 15.30 -22.73 -10.02
C ALA A 271 14.62 -23.92 -9.33
N HIS A 272 15.13 -24.42 -8.21
CA HIS A 272 14.65 -25.64 -7.54
C HIS A 272 14.39 -25.43 -6.03
N PHE A 273 13.87 -24.28 -5.62
CA PHE A 273 13.35 -24.13 -4.25
C PHE A 273 12.00 -23.43 -4.22
#